data_ee35f1a2b238793ab6e2e19989fa05e7
#
_entry.id   ee35f1a2b238793ab6e2e19989fa05e7
#
_cell.length_a   1.000
_cell.length_b   1.000
_cell.length_c   1.000
_cell.angle_alpha   90.00
_cell.angle_beta   90.00
_cell.angle_gamma   90.00
#
_symmetry.space_group_name_H-M   'P 1'
#
loop_
_entity.id
_entity.type
_entity.pdbx_description
1 polymer ?
#
loop_
_entity_poly.entity_id
_entity_poly.type
_entity_poly.pdbx_seq_one_letter_code
_entity_poly.pdbx_strand_id
1 'polypeptide(L)'
;MISNIDEKKTVRILLVDDHALIRRGIKGQFSLEPGFSIVGEALDGGEAVELASQLQPDVVLMDIDLPVMDGITATQHIKSNCLTTCVLALSAFDDDIQVMGMLAAGADGYCLKTIEWEQLIAVIQLILQGGAYLDPLIAQKVARMLRSTAVAPDVPVSQLIAQPILSNREREILKLIAQGHSNQQIANQLYLSLGTVKSYVRMVLNKLSVDDRVQAAALAVRQGLI
;
A
#
# COMPACT_ATOMS: atom_id res chain seq x y z
N MET A 1 -27.41 -33.91 -26.40
CA MET A 1 -27.05 -33.31 -25.09
C MET A 1 -25.83 -32.46 -25.34
N ILE A 2 -26.04 -31.19 -25.56
CA ILE A 2 -24.97 -30.22 -25.78
C ILE A 2 -24.68 -29.66 -24.40
N SER A 3 -23.53 -30.05 -23.87
CA SER A 3 -23.02 -29.70 -22.56
C SER A 3 -22.76 -28.19 -22.44
N ASN A 4 -23.14 -27.66 -21.31
CA ASN A 4 -22.86 -26.34 -20.78
C ASN A 4 -21.55 -25.77 -21.31
N ILE A 5 -21.66 -24.69 -22.07
CA ILE A 5 -20.60 -23.71 -22.21
C ILE A 5 -20.55 -23.06 -20.82
N ASP A 6 -19.52 -23.37 -20.02
CA ASP A 6 -19.17 -22.61 -18.82
C ASP A 6 -19.11 -21.15 -19.26
N GLU A 7 -20.09 -20.34 -18.90
CA GLU A 7 -20.00 -18.88 -18.99
C GLU A 7 -18.85 -18.47 -18.11
N LYS A 8 -17.69 -18.25 -18.71
CA LYS A 8 -16.50 -17.83 -18.02
C LYS A 8 -16.82 -16.48 -17.34
N LYS A 9 -17.12 -16.53 -16.05
CA LYS A 9 -17.51 -15.37 -15.25
C LYS A 9 -16.51 -14.24 -15.49
N THR A 10 -16.97 -13.09 -15.94
CA THR A 10 -16.13 -11.91 -16.15
C THR A 10 -15.60 -11.42 -14.80
N VAL A 11 -14.29 -11.30 -14.66
CA VAL A 11 -13.61 -10.78 -13.48
C VAL A 11 -13.86 -9.28 -13.36
N ARG A 12 -14.43 -8.87 -12.25
CA ARG A 12 -14.81 -7.49 -11.94
C ARG A 12 -13.72 -6.79 -11.16
N ILE A 13 -13.17 -5.72 -11.71
CA ILE A 13 -12.01 -5.00 -11.17
C ILE A 13 -12.42 -3.59 -10.74
N LEU A 14 -12.07 -3.21 -9.50
CA LEU A 14 -12.03 -1.83 -9.05
C LEU A 14 -10.59 -1.31 -9.20
N LEU A 15 -10.43 -0.22 -9.94
CA LEU A 15 -9.13 0.41 -10.19
C LEU A 15 -8.95 1.65 -9.31
N VAL A 16 -7.92 1.66 -8.48
CA VAL A 16 -7.65 2.72 -7.51
C VAL A 16 -6.26 3.30 -7.75
N ASP A 17 -6.19 4.54 -8.22
CA ASP A 17 -4.95 5.28 -8.49
C ASP A 17 -5.30 6.76 -8.63
N ASP A 18 -4.56 7.69 -8.06
CA ASP A 18 -4.81 9.13 -8.19
C ASP A 18 -4.29 9.71 -9.51
N HIS A 19 -3.41 8.98 -10.22
CA HIS A 19 -2.80 9.40 -11.47
C HIS A 19 -3.70 9.09 -12.69
N ALA A 20 -4.34 10.11 -13.28
CA ALA A 20 -5.27 9.95 -14.39
C ALA A 20 -4.70 9.22 -15.62
N LEU A 21 -3.40 9.39 -15.92
CA LEU A 21 -2.76 8.74 -17.07
C LEU A 21 -2.59 7.24 -16.84
N ILE A 22 -2.22 6.83 -15.63
CA ILE A 22 -2.08 5.42 -15.24
C ILE A 22 -3.44 4.74 -15.31
N ARG A 23 -4.47 5.33 -14.70
CA ARG A 23 -5.84 4.78 -14.75
C ARG A 23 -6.33 4.59 -16.18
N ARG A 24 -6.15 5.62 -17.06
CA ARG A 24 -6.54 5.52 -18.47
C ARG A 24 -5.78 4.43 -19.20
N GLY A 25 -4.48 4.28 -18.95
CA GLY A 25 -3.65 3.26 -19.54
C GLY A 25 -4.13 1.86 -19.17
N ILE A 26 -4.28 1.59 -17.87
CA ILE A 26 -4.74 0.30 -17.33
C ILE A 26 -6.16 -0.01 -17.83
N LYS A 27 -7.08 0.95 -17.76
CA LYS A 27 -8.46 0.78 -18.26
C LYS A 27 -8.49 0.49 -19.76
N GLY A 28 -7.66 1.16 -20.55
CA GLY A 28 -7.52 0.92 -21.99
C GLY A 28 -7.08 -0.52 -22.28
N GLN A 29 -6.11 -1.04 -21.54
CA GLN A 29 -5.63 -2.41 -21.69
C GLN A 29 -6.72 -3.42 -21.31
N PHE A 30 -7.40 -3.23 -20.16
CA PHE A 30 -8.50 -4.14 -19.76
C PHE A 30 -9.69 -4.12 -20.73
N SER A 31 -9.92 -3.02 -21.46
CA SER A 31 -10.98 -2.98 -22.48
C SER A 31 -10.73 -3.90 -23.67
N LEU A 32 -9.46 -4.30 -23.86
CA LEU A 32 -9.03 -5.23 -24.91
C LEU A 32 -8.87 -6.67 -24.39
N GLU A 33 -8.96 -6.87 -23.07
CA GLU A 33 -8.70 -8.16 -22.42
C GLU A 33 -10.01 -8.92 -22.16
N PRO A 34 -10.29 -10.00 -22.90
CA PRO A 34 -11.52 -10.77 -22.71
C PRO A 34 -11.59 -11.40 -21.32
N GLY A 35 -12.77 -11.33 -20.70
CA GLY A 35 -13.02 -11.94 -19.40
C GLY A 35 -12.68 -11.02 -18.20
N PHE A 36 -12.33 -9.76 -18.44
CA PHE A 36 -12.11 -8.74 -17.40
C PHE A 36 -12.97 -7.51 -17.63
N SER A 37 -13.37 -6.82 -16.56
CA SER A 37 -14.14 -5.58 -16.64
C SER A 37 -13.79 -4.65 -15.49
N ILE A 38 -13.44 -3.40 -15.81
CA ILE A 38 -13.33 -2.34 -14.80
C ILE A 38 -14.75 -1.90 -14.42
N VAL A 39 -15.16 -2.21 -13.20
CA VAL A 39 -16.52 -1.91 -12.69
C VAL A 39 -16.58 -0.59 -11.93
N GLY A 40 -15.43 -0.04 -11.55
CA GLY A 40 -15.31 1.26 -10.89
C GLY A 40 -13.89 1.79 -10.91
N GLU A 41 -13.76 3.09 -10.70
CA GLU A 41 -12.49 3.80 -10.55
C GLU A 41 -12.57 4.64 -9.28
N ALA A 42 -11.50 4.68 -8.47
CA ALA A 42 -11.37 5.52 -7.29
C ALA A 42 -10.08 6.36 -7.36
N LEU A 43 -10.11 7.55 -6.75
CA LEU A 43 -9.00 8.50 -6.74
C LEU A 43 -8.29 8.57 -5.39
N ASP A 44 -8.92 8.01 -4.35
CA ASP A 44 -8.37 7.92 -3.01
C ASP A 44 -8.88 6.66 -2.29
N GLY A 45 -8.28 6.36 -1.13
CA GLY A 45 -8.63 5.16 -0.37
C GLY A 45 -10.03 5.18 0.22
N GLY A 46 -10.59 6.35 0.54
CA GLY A 46 -11.95 6.48 1.06
C GLY A 46 -12.98 6.10 0.01
N GLU A 47 -12.86 6.66 -1.19
CA GLU A 47 -13.68 6.30 -2.35
C GLU A 47 -13.53 4.82 -2.71
N ALA A 48 -12.31 4.27 -2.61
CA ALA A 48 -12.05 2.86 -2.85
C ALA A 48 -12.81 1.95 -1.89
N VAL A 49 -12.85 2.27 -0.58
CA VAL A 49 -13.58 1.50 0.43
C VAL A 49 -15.09 1.54 0.16
N GLU A 50 -15.64 2.72 -0.15
CA GLU A 50 -17.06 2.88 -0.47
C GLU A 50 -17.46 2.09 -1.72
N LEU A 51 -16.69 2.24 -2.81
CA LEU A 51 -16.95 1.53 -4.07
C LEU A 51 -16.76 0.01 -3.94
N ALA A 52 -15.76 -0.45 -3.19
CA ALA A 52 -15.58 -1.87 -2.92
C ALA A 52 -16.79 -2.47 -2.21
N SER A 53 -17.33 -1.76 -1.22
CA SER A 53 -18.55 -2.19 -0.50
C SER A 53 -19.79 -2.23 -1.41
N GLN A 54 -19.96 -1.22 -2.26
CA GLN A 54 -21.12 -1.12 -3.17
C GLN A 54 -21.06 -2.09 -4.34
N LEU A 55 -19.90 -2.18 -4.97
CA LEU A 55 -19.71 -2.92 -6.21
C LEU A 55 -19.34 -4.38 -5.99
N GLN A 56 -18.80 -4.73 -4.82
CA GLN A 56 -18.30 -6.08 -4.51
C GLN A 56 -17.44 -6.63 -5.66
N PRO A 57 -16.31 -5.97 -6.00
CA PRO A 57 -15.43 -6.41 -7.07
C PRO A 57 -14.75 -7.73 -6.71
N ASP A 58 -14.36 -8.51 -7.71
CA ASP A 58 -13.55 -9.71 -7.48
C ASP A 58 -12.10 -9.32 -7.10
N VAL A 59 -11.58 -8.22 -7.70
CA VAL A 59 -10.22 -7.71 -7.43
C VAL A 59 -10.24 -6.19 -7.33
N VAL A 60 -9.45 -5.66 -6.39
CA VAL A 60 -9.07 -4.25 -6.32
C VAL A 60 -7.60 -4.13 -6.74
N LEU A 61 -7.32 -3.34 -7.78
CA LEU A 61 -5.97 -2.89 -8.11
C LEU A 61 -5.73 -1.60 -7.33
N MET A 62 -4.89 -1.68 -6.30
CA MET A 62 -4.74 -0.65 -5.29
C MET A 62 -3.39 0.05 -5.40
N ASP A 63 -3.38 1.34 -5.74
CA ASP A 63 -2.19 2.16 -5.52
C ASP A 63 -1.99 2.40 -4.02
N ILE A 64 -0.75 2.54 -3.61
CA ILE A 64 -0.40 2.72 -2.19
C ILE A 64 -0.39 4.19 -1.82
N ASP A 65 0.22 5.02 -2.67
CA ASP A 65 0.44 6.45 -2.40
C ASP A 65 -0.78 7.29 -2.81
N LEU A 66 -1.91 7.09 -2.12
CA LEU A 66 -3.16 7.81 -2.40
C LEU A 66 -3.32 9.03 -1.48
N PRO A 67 -4.01 10.10 -1.95
CA PRO A 67 -4.41 11.22 -1.11
C PRO A 67 -5.54 10.82 -0.16
N VAL A 68 -5.80 11.65 0.87
CA VAL A 68 -6.89 11.53 1.84
C VAL A 68 -6.75 10.29 2.73
N MET A 69 -6.88 9.09 2.17
CA MET A 69 -6.65 7.80 2.81
C MET A 69 -5.69 7.00 1.94
N ASP A 70 -4.58 6.54 2.51
CA ASP A 70 -3.59 5.72 1.80
C ASP A 70 -4.10 4.32 1.47
N GLY A 71 -3.43 3.64 0.52
CA GLY A 71 -3.82 2.33 0.05
C GLY A 71 -3.70 1.23 1.11
N ILE A 72 -2.81 1.38 2.11
CA ILE A 72 -2.65 0.42 3.20
C ILE A 72 -3.89 0.45 4.10
N THR A 73 -4.28 1.65 4.53
CA THR A 73 -5.48 1.86 5.34
C THR A 73 -6.74 1.41 4.59
N ALA A 74 -6.86 1.77 3.30
CA ALA A 74 -7.96 1.33 2.45
C ALA A 74 -8.03 -0.20 2.32
N THR A 75 -6.88 -0.86 2.11
CA THR A 75 -6.79 -2.32 2.04
C THR A 75 -7.28 -2.98 3.33
N GLN A 76 -6.86 -2.48 4.50
CA GLN A 76 -7.31 -3.00 5.78
C GLN A 76 -8.84 -2.92 5.94
N HIS A 77 -9.44 -1.80 5.54
CA HIS A 77 -10.90 -1.64 5.58
C HIS A 77 -11.61 -2.57 4.58
N ILE A 78 -11.11 -2.69 3.35
CA ILE A 78 -11.68 -3.57 2.33
C ILE A 78 -11.60 -5.03 2.79
N LYS A 79 -10.45 -5.50 3.25
CA LYS A 79 -10.28 -6.90 3.72
C LYS A 79 -11.10 -7.21 4.96
N SER A 80 -11.44 -6.22 5.79
CA SER A 80 -12.32 -6.39 6.94
C SER A 80 -13.81 -6.49 6.55
N ASN A 81 -14.23 -5.77 5.51
CA ASN A 81 -15.65 -5.62 5.14
C ASN A 81 -16.05 -6.45 3.91
N CYS A 82 -15.11 -6.76 3.02
CA CYS A 82 -15.31 -7.45 1.75
C CYS A 82 -14.40 -8.69 1.68
N LEU A 83 -14.76 -9.73 2.43
CA LEU A 83 -13.91 -10.91 2.66
C LEU A 83 -13.54 -11.70 1.39
N THR A 84 -14.36 -11.61 0.34
CA THR A 84 -14.14 -12.32 -0.93
C THR A 84 -13.37 -11.48 -1.95
N THR A 85 -13.19 -10.19 -1.71
CA THR A 85 -12.47 -9.31 -2.62
C THR A 85 -10.97 -9.48 -2.44
N CYS A 86 -10.27 -9.80 -3.51
CA CYS A 86 -8.80 -9.79 -3.53
C CYS A 86 -8.26 -8.37 -3.68
N VAL A 87 -7.16 -8.06 -3.03
CA VAL A 87 -6.47 -6.79 -3.17
C VAL A 87 -5.06 -7.02 -3.70
N LEU A 88 -4.79 -6.48 -4.89
CA LEU A 88 -3.46 -6.48 -5.51
C LEU A 88 -2.87 -5.06 -5.43
N ALA A 89 -1.83 -4.91 -4.64
CA ALA A 89 -1.10 -3.65 -4.57
C ALA A 89 -0.31 -3.40 -5.85
N LEU A 90 -0.40 -2.17 -6.37
CA LEU A 90 0.42 -1.65 -7.46
C LEU A 90 1.23 -0.45 -6.96
N SER A 91 2.54 -0.54 -6.89
CA SER A 91 3.40 0.53 -6.40
C SER A 91 4.45 0.96 -7.42
N ALA A 92 4.74 2.25 -7.47
CA ALA A 92 5.87 2.77 -8.23
C ALA A 92 7.21 2.51 -7.51
N PHE A 93 7.18 2.23 -6.21
CA PHE A 93 8.34 2.11 -5.34
C PHE A 93 8.33 0.78 -4.59
N ASP A 94 9.50 0.40 -4.14
CA ASP A 94 9.75 -0.82 -3.37
C ASP A 94 10.10 -0.49 -1.89
N ASP A 95 9.46 0.53 -1.31
CA ASP A 95 9.70 0.94 0.07
C ASP A 95 9.32 -0.17 1.05
N ASP A 96 10.25 -0.53 1.92
CA ASP A 96 10.15 -1.67 2.84
C ASP A 96 8.91 -1.60 3.75
N ILE A 97 8.51 -0.39 4.15
CA ILE A 97 7.38 -0.20 5.07
C ILE A 97 6.06 -0.28 4.34
N GLN A 98 5.98 0.28 3.14
CA GLN A 98 4.79 0.15 2.31
C GLN A 98 4.53 -1.33 2.00
N VAL A 99 5.60 -2.08 1.66
CA VAL A 99 5.51 -3.54 1.43
C VAL A 99 4.96 -4.26 2.65
N MET A 100 5.60 -4.06 3.82
CA MET A 100 5.17 -4.71 5.06
C MET A 100 3.78 -4.25 5.51
N GLY A 101 3.47 -2.97 5.32
CA GLY A 101 2.16 -2.39 5.60
C GLY A 101 1.05 -3.03 4.78
N MET A 102 1.25 -3.17 3.47
CA MET A 102 0.28 -3.81 2.57
C MET A 102 0.06 -5.29 2.90
N LEU A 103 1.15 -6.03 3.18
CA LEU A 103 1.04 -7.43 3.58
C LEU A 103 0.32 -7.58 4.93
N ALA A 104 0.63 -6.74 5.91
CA ALA A 104 -0.05 -6.73 7.21
C ALA A 104 -1.52 -6.30 7.11
N ALA A 105 -1.87 -5.43 6.15
CA ALA A 105 -3.25 -5.06 5.84
C ALA A 105 -4.05 -6.18 5.15
N GLY A 106 -3.37 -7.26 4.74
CA GLY A 106 -3.99 -8.44 4.13
C GLY A 106 -4.09 -8.39 2.61
N ALA A 107 -3.22 -7.65 1.92
CA ALA A 107 -3.13 -7.69 0.47
C ALA A 107 -2.80 -9.12 -0.01
N ASP A 108 -3.48 -9.57 -1.07
CA ASP A 108 -3.29 -10.89 -1.65
C ASP A 108 -2.10 -10.92 -2.63
N GLY A 109 -1.65 -9.73 -3.07
CA GLY A 109 -0.47 -9.61 -3.91
C GLY A 109 0.15 -8.23 -3.88
N TYR A 110 1.42 -8.15 -4.29
CA TYR A 110 2.18 -6.91 -4.43
C TYR A 110 2.98 -6.93 -5.73
N CYS A 111 2.72 -5.96 -6.60
CA CYS A 111 3.40 -5.76 -7.86
C CYS A 111 4.02 -4.36 -7.93
N LEU A 112 5.11 -4.24 -8.65
CA LEU A 112 5.61 -2.95 -9.10
C LEU A 112 4.81 -2.49 -10.34
N LYS A 113 4.57 -1.19 -10.49
CA LYS A 113 3.88 -0.60 -11.67
C LYS A 113 4.65 -0.80 -12.99
N THR A 114 5.87 -1.35 -12.92
CA THR A 114 6.67 -1.77 -14.07
C THR A 114 6.37 -3.19 -14.55
N ILE A 115 5.41 -3.87 -13.92
CA ILE A 115 4.99 -5.23 -14.31
C ILE A 115 4.49 -5.25 -15.76
N GLU A 116 4.89 -6.28 -16.52
CA GLU A 116 4.38 -6.49 -17.87
C GLU A 116 2.89 -6.90 -17.86
N TRP A 117 2.16 -6.52 -18.92
CA TRP A 117 0.71 -6.71 -18.97
C TRP A 117 0.29 -8.17 -18.80
N GLU A 118 0.90 -9.07 -19.55
CA GLU A 118 0.62 -10.51 -19.51
C GLU A 118 0.88 -11.09 -18.11
N GLN A 119 1.90 -10.58 -17.43
CA GLN A 119 2.22 -11.00 -16.07
C GLN A 119 1.18 -10.47 -15.07
N LEU A 120 0.70 -9.23 -15.24
CA LEU A 120 -0.39 -8.68 -14.40
C LEU A 120 -1.65 -9.54 -14.50
N ILE A 121 -2.05 -9.92 -15.70
CA ILE A 121 -3.19 -10.81 -15.93
C ILE A 121 -2.98 -12.16 -15.22
N ALA A 122 -1.80 -12.77 -15.37
CA ALA A 122 -1.49 -14.04 -14.71
C ALA A 122 -1.53 -13.92 -13.17
N VAL A 123 -1.04 -12.81 -12.62
CA VAL A 123 -1.07 -12.53 -11.17
C VAL A 123 -2.52 -12.38 -10.68
N ILE A 124 -3.35 -11.63 -11.39
CA ILE A 124 -4.78 -11.51 -11.04
C ILE A 124 -5.45 -12.88 -11.00
N GLN A 125 -5.22 -13.71 -12.01
CA GLN A 125 -5.78 -15.08 -12.06
C GLN A 125 -5.28 -15.94 -10.89
N LEU A 126 -3.99 -15.81 -10.52
CA LEU A 126 -3.39 -16.54 -9.39
C LEU A 126 -4.04 -16.17 -8.06
N ILE A 127 -4.18 -14.88 -7.76
CA ILE A 127 -4.78 -14.44 -6.49
C ILE A 127 -6.27 -14.80 -6.39
N LEU A 128 -6.99 -14.77 -7.50
CA LEU A 128 -8.40 -15.22 -7.55
C LEU A 128 -8.57 -16.72 -7.29
N GLN A 129 -7.53 -17.52 -7.48
CA GLN A 129 -7.50 -18.94 -7.14
C GLN A 129 -7.04 -19.19 -5.70
N GLY A 130 -6.87 -18.14 -4.89
CA GLY A 130 -6.41 -18.24 -3.51
C GLY A 130 -4.87 -18.29 -3.37
N GLY A 131 -4.14 -18.07 -4.46
CA GLY A 131 -2.68 -17.89 -4.41
C GLY A 131 -2.29 -16.51 -3.86
N ALA A 132 -1.00 -16.32 -3.58
CA ALA A 132 -0.42 -15.02 -3.24
C ALA A 132 0.72 -14.70 -4.21
N TYR A 133 0.93 -13.40 -4.47
CA TYR A 133 2.02 -12.97 -5.34
C TYR A 133 2.83 -11.86 -4.72
N LEU A 134 4.14 -11.99 -4.78
CA LEU A 134 5.08 -10.91 -4.50
C LEU A 134 6.00 -10.76 -5.71
N ASP A 135 6.15 -9.53 -6.18
CA ASP A 135 7.19 -9.21 -7.17
C ASP A 135 8.54 -9.78 -6.70
N PRO A 136 9.36 -10.38 -7.58
CA PRO A 136 10.63 -11.00 -7.19
C PRO A 136 11.57 -10.10 -6.40
N LEU A 137 11.61 -8.78 -6.70
CA LEU A 137 12.39 -7.80 -5.94
C LEU A 137 11.84 -7.62 -4.53
N ILE A 138 10.52 -7.56 -4.42
CA ILE A 138 9.82 -7.43 -3.14
C ILE A 138 10.00 -8.70 -2.30
N ALA A 139 9.86 -9.88 -2.89
CA ALA A 139 10.05 -11.15 -2.20
C ALA A 139 11.48 -11.27 -1.61
N GLN A 140 12.51 -10.81 -2.33
CA GLN A 140 13.88 -10.77 -1.83
C GLN A 140 14.04 -9.82 -0.64
N LYS A 141 13.34 -8.66 -0.64
CA LYS A 141 13.35 -7.71 0.47
C LYS A 141 12.68 -8.27 1.71
N VAL A 142 11.48 -8.82 1.55
CA VAL A 142 10.75 -9.49 2.66
C VAL A 142 11.61 -10.60 3.27
N ALA A 143 12.24 -11.44 2.45
CA ALA A 143 13.14 -12.50 2.92
C ALA A 143 14.37 -11.96 3.66
N ARG A 144 14.90 -10.78 3.29
CA ARG A 144 15.98 -10.11 4.04
C ARG A 144 15.51 -9.58 5.39
N MET A 145 14.36 -8.95 5.44
CA MET A 145 13.78 -8.43 6.68
C MET A 145 13.54 -9.55 7.69
N LEU A 146 12.93 -10.65 7.24
CA LEU A 146 12.70 -11.83 8.09
C LEU A 146 13.99 -12.44 8.63
N ARG A 147 15.07 -12.45 7.84
CA ARG A 147 16.38 -12.93 8.31
C ARG A 147 17.04 -11.99 9.32
N SER A 148 16.89 -10.68 9.16
CA SER A 148 17.44 -9.70 10.11
C SER A 148 16.75 -9.75 11.47
N THR A 149 15.50 -10.14 11.52
CA THR A 149 14.76 -10.39 12.76
C THR A 149 15.08 -11.76 13.40
N ALA A 150 15.57 -12.74 12.62
CA ALA A 150 15.87 -14.09 13.09
C ALA A 150 17.30 -14.27 13.65
N VAL A 151 18.19 -13.31 13.54
CA VAL A 151 19.63 -13.43 13.90
C VAL A 151 19.96 -12.87 15.30
N ALA A 152 18.99 -12.64 16.17
CA ALA A 152 19.25 -12.30 17.57
C ALA A 152 18.64 -13.35 18.51
N PRO A 153 19.35 -14.47 18.83
CA PRO A 153 18.81 -15.49 19.75
C PRO A 153 18.76 -15.07 21.22
N ASP A 154 19.30 -13.90 21.61
CA ASP A 154 19.49 -13.50 23.02
C ASP A 154 18.93 -12.12 23.40
N VAL A 155 18.03 -11.51 22.62
CA VAL A 155 17.35 -10.30 23.07
C VAL A 155 15.95 -10.62 23.50
N PRO A 156 15.55 -10.40 24.79
CA PRO A 156 14.18 -10.66 25.26
C PRO A 156 13.17 -9.90 24.38
N VAL A 157 12.14 -10.60 23.93
CA VAL A 157 11.04 -10.08 23.07
C VAL A 157 10.39 -8.83 23.66
N SER A 158 10.46 -8.62 24.96
CA SER A 158 9.99 -7.42 25.66
C SER A 158 10.75 -6.12 25.34
N GLN A 159 11.96 -6.21 24.78
CA GLN A 159 12.73 -5.03 24.37
C GLN A 159 12.57 -4.66 22.88
N LEU A 160 12.06 -5.58 22.04
CA LEU A 160 11.77 -5.35 20.63
C LEU A 160 10.47 -4.56 20.38
N ILE A 161 9.60 -4.49 21.40
CA ILE A 161 8.29 -3.78 21.31
C ILE A 161 8.40 -2.28 21.65
N ALA A 162 9.59 -1.79 22.06
CA ALA A 162 9.72 -0.48 22.70
C ALA A 162 10.18 0.68 21.80
N GLN A 163 10.47 0.47 20.51
CA GLN A 163 10.81 1.57 19.62
C GLN A 163 9.89 1.58 18.41
N PRO A 164 9.25 2.72 18.11
CA PRO A 164 8.43 2.87 16.92
C PRO A 164 9.33 2.72 15.69
N ILE A 165 9.03 1.73 14.85
CA ILE A 165 9.78 1.49 13.60
C ILE A 165 9.36 2.56 12.59
N LEU A 166 10.15 3.63 12.51
CA LEU A 166 9.99 4.69 11.50
C LEU A 166 10.72 4.28 10.22
N SER A 167 10.08 4.50 9.07
CA SER A 167 10.71 4.37 7.75
C SER A 167 11.86 5.36 7.59
N ASN A 168 12.71 5.13 6.59
CA ASN A 168 13.73 6.10 6.23
C ASN A 168 13.09 7.46 5.90
N ARG A 169 11.96 7.45 5.19
CA ARG A 169 11.23 8.67 4.82
C ARG A 169 10.55 9.34 6.01
N GLU A 170 9.94 8.58 6.89
CA GLU A 170 9.37 9.10 8.13
C GLU A 170 10.44 9.64 9.06
N ARG A 171 11.60 8.98 9.14
CA ARG A 171 12.75 9.45 9.92
C ARG A 171 13.31 10.74 9.33
N GLU A 172 13.41 10.86 8.01
CA GLU A 172 13.85 12.06 7.33
C GLU A 172 12.88 13.23 7.61
N ILE A 173 11.58 12.99 7.53
CA ILE A 173 10.56 13.98 7.89
C ILE A 173 10.60 14.32 9.37
N LEU A 174 10.73 13.34 10.26
CA LEU A 174 10.88 13.57 11.70
C LEU A 174 12.13 14.43 12.03
N LYS A 175 13.24 14.20 11.32
CA LYS A 175 14.44 15.01 11.43
C LYS A 175 14.18 16.46 11.03
N LEU A 176 13.48 16.70 9.93
CA LEU A 176 13.11 18.04 9.49
C LEU A 176 12.11 18.71 10.44
N ILE A 177 11.17 17.94 11.02
CA ILE A 177 10.26 18.40 12.08
C ILE A 177 11.08 18.87 13.30
N ALA A 178 12.06 18.08 13.74
CA ALA A 178 12.92 18.42 14.88
C ALA A 178 13.80 19.64 14.61
N GLN A 179 14.15 19.89 13.35
CA GLN A 179 14.85 21.08 12.89
C GLN A 179 13.93 22.32 12.77
N GLY A 180 12.63 22.19 13.06
CA GLY A 180 11.68 23.29 13.03
C GLY A 180 11.07 23.63 11.66
N HIS A 181 11.29 22.82 10.62
CA HIS A 181 10.77 23.08 9.28
C HIS A 181 9.24 22.94 9.23
N SER A 182 8.55 23.91 8.60
CA SER A 182 7.11 23.79 8.30
C SER A 182 6.84 22.71 7.24
N ASN A 183 5.60 22.22 7.16
CA ASN A 183 5.23 21.23 6.14
C ASN A 183 5.51 21.73 4.71
N GLN A 184 5.39 23.03 4.45
CA GLN A 184 5.72 23.63 3.16
C GLN A 184 7.23 23.58 2.87
N GLN A 185 8.06 23.86 3.88
CA GLN A 185 9.52 23.76 3.75
C GLN A 185 9.96 22.31 3.54
N ILE A 186 9.37 21.36 4.29
CA ILE A 186 9.61 19.92 4.11
C ILE A 186 9.22 19.49 2.70
N ALA A 187 8.03 19.90 2.20
CA ALA A 187 7.57 19.61 0.86
C ALA A 187 8.56 20.08 -0.21
N ASN A 188 9.02 21.31 -0.10
CA ASN A 188 10.00 21.89 -1.02
C ASN A 188 11.34 21.15 -0.96
N GLN A 189 11.84 20.84 0.24
CA GLN A 189 13.15 20.21 0.43
C GLN A 189 13.18 18.75 -0.04
N LEU A 190 12.05 18.05 0.11
CA LEU A 190 11.94 16.63 -0.24
C LEU A 190 11.29 16.40 -1.61
N TYR A 191 10.98 17.47 -2.35
CA TYR A 191 10.29 17.43 -3.65
C TYR A 191 8.97 16.68 -3.60
N LEU A 192 8.19 16.88 -2.50
CA LEU A 192 6.88 16.27 -2.29
C LEU A 192 5.76 17.30 -2.39
N SER A 193 4.53 16.81 -2.57
CA SER A 193 3.35 17.67 -2.39
C SER A 193 3.14 18.01 -0.91
N LEU A 194 2.50 19.16 -0.64
CA LEU A 194 2.14 19.53 0.73
C LEU A 194 1.17 18.51 1.37
N GLY A 195 0.29 17.90 0.57
CA GLY A 195 -0.62 16.84 0.99
C GLY A 195 0.14 15.60 1.46
N THR A 196 1.10 15.14 0.66
CA THR A 196 1.97 14.00 0.99
C THR A 196 2.73 14.24 2.30
N VAL A 197 3.30 15.43 2.49
CA VAL A 197 4.00 15.75 3.75
C VAL A 197 3.06 15.74 4.94
N LYS A 198 1.84 16.29 4.83
CA LYS A 198 0.84 16.23 5.89
C LYS A 198 0.50 14.80 6.28
N SER A 199 0.37 13.90 5.31
CA SER A 199 0.12 12.47 5.54
C SER A 199 1.28 11.81 6.29
N TYR A 200 2.53 12.04 5.86
CA TYR A 200 3.70 11.54 6.57
C TYR A 200 3.82 12.07 7.99
N VAL A 201 3.59 13.37 8.21
CA VAL A 201 3.60 13.96 9.55
C VAL A 201 2.57 13.27 10.44
N ARG A 202 1.34 13.06 9.96
CA ARG A 202 0.30 12.35 10.68
C ARG A 202 0.71 10.91 11.02
N MET A 203 1.29 10.18 10.07
CA MET A 203 1.79 8.81 10.31
C MET A 203 2.89 8.79 11.36
N VAL A 204 3.85 9.73 11.31
CA VAL A 204 4.92 9.86 12.30
C VAL A 204 4.34 10.11 13.69
N LEU A 205 3.38 11.04 13.83
CA LEU A 205 2.73 11.32 15.11
C LEU A 205 2.02 10.09 15.68
N ASN A 206 1.27 9.37 14.83
CA ASN A 206 0.57 8.15 15.23
C ASN A 206 1.55 7.05 15.67
N LYS A 207 2.63 6.80 14.91
CA LYS A 207 3.64 5.80 15.26
C LYS A 207 4.40 6.11 16.53
N LEU A 208 4.64 7.40 16.79
CA LEU A 208 5.27 7.87 18.02
C LEU A 208 4.29 7.95 19.19
N SER A 209 2.99 7.73 18.96
CA SER A 209 1.91 7.88 19.94
C SER A 209 1.93 9.24 20.63
N VAL A 210 2.07 10.32 19.84
CA VAL A 210 2.12 11.71 20.29
C VAL A 210 1.06 12.55 19.56
N ASP A 211 0.55 13.58 20.24
CA ASP A 211 -0.57 14.38 19.74
C ASP A 211 -0.12 15.54 18.82
N ASP A 212 1.12 15.98 18.94
CA ASP A 212 1.61 17.13 18.19
C ASP A 212 3.09 16.99 17.77
N ARG A 213 3.49 17.87 16.83
CA ARG A 213 4.83 17.87 16.25
C ARG A 213 5.93 18.29 17.25
N VAL A 214 5.60 19.03 18.30
CA VAL A 214 6.58 19.46 19.32
C VAL A 214 6.93 18.25 20.19
N GLN A 215 5.92 17.46 20.58
CA GLN A 215 6.12 16.20 21.29
C GLN A 215 6.91 15.20 20.44
N ALA A 216 6.61 15.11 19.12
CA ALA A 216 7.37 14.25 18.21
C ALA A 216 8.84 14.65 18.14
N ALA A 217 9.14 15.94 17.99
CA ALA A 217 10.52 16.45 17.98
C ALA A 217 11.26 16.17 19.30
N ALA A 218 10.62 16.43 20.44
CA ALA A 218 11.20 16.18 21.77
C ALA A 218 11.47 14.68 21.99
N LEU A 219 10.54 13.81 21.57
CA LEU A 219 10.69 12.37 21.68
C LEU A 219 11.84 11.86 20.80
N ALA A 220 11.93 12.37 19.56
CA ALA A 220 12.96 12.00 18.59
C ALA A 220 14.38 12.27 19.13
N VAL A 221 14.59 13.44 19.74
CA VAL A 221 15.87 13.79 20.36
C VAL A 221 16.14 12.92 21.59
N ARG A 222 15.13 12.74 22.47
CA ARG A 222 15.29 11.98 23.72
C ARG A 222 15.59 10.50 23.49
N GLN A 223 15.02 9.89 22.43
CA GLN A 223 15.20 8.46 22.11
C GLN A 223 16.30 8.20 21.08
N GLY A 224 16.98 9.23 20.57
CA GLY A 224 18.04 9.08 19.57
C GLY A 224 17.53 8.54 18.23
N LEU A 225 16.30 8.91 17.83
CA LEU A 225 15.69 8.44 16.59
C LEU A 225 16.19 9.20 15.35
N ILE A 226 16.90 10.31 15.57
CA ILE A 226 17.43 11.21 14.53
C ILE A 226 18.86 11.60 14.81
#